data_4e1a39117597ce27466ff60ac2f64c10
#
_entry.id   4e1a39117597ce27466ff60ac2f64c10
#
_cell.length_a   1.000
_cell.length_b   1.000
_cell.length_c   1.000
_cell.angle_alpha   90.00
_cell.angle_beta   90.00
_cell.angle_gamma   90.00
#
_symmetry.space_group_name_H-M   'P 1'
#
loop_
_entity.id
_entity.type
_entity.pdbx_description
1 polymer ?
#
loop_
_entity_poly.entity_id
_entity_poly.type
_entity_poly.pdbx_seq_one_letter_code
_entity_poly.pdbx_strand_id
1 'polypeptide(L)'
;MTISLSLLLLVGEKRNVIEGLLSLVNKAMTANLPREYQGLLEGDTVSTDPLIQKIIMAESSGDPKAVNKRTGAKGLMQIMDNTAKKPGFGVDPLEDPFDPVENVRFGTQYFNAMLDRYDNDTVSALAAYNWGPGNVDKWRKKGSNFNKLPKETQNYINKILND
;
A
#
# COMPACT_ATOMS: atom_id res chain seq x y z
N MET A 1 3.24 -41.95 0.67
CA MET A 1 3.00 -41.05 1.84
C MET A 1 1.59 -40.49 1.70
N THR A 2 0.61 -41.09 2.34
CA THR A 2 -0.80 -40.73 2.26
C THR A 2 -1.08 -39.63 3.30
N ILE A 3 -1.30 -38.40 2.84
CA ILE A 3 -1.72 -37.32 3.70
C ILE A 3 -3.15 -37.64 4.16
N SER A 4 -3.38 -37.74 5.48
CA SER A 4 -4.66 -38.09 6.06
C SER A 4 -5.74 -37.05 5.69
N LEU A 5 -6.92 -37.51 5.26
CA LEU A 5 -8.08 -36.68 4.93
C LEU A 5 -8.43 -35.70 6.07
N SER A 6 -8.19 -36.12 7.33
CA SER A 6 -8.38 -35.30 8.52
C SER A 6 -7.45 -34.07 8.57
N LEU A 7 -6.22 -34.18 8.07
CA LEU A 7 -5.29 -33.07 8.03
C LEU A 7 -5.67 -32.05 6.95
N LEU A 8 -6.21 -32.51 5.82
CA LEU A 8 -6.73 -31.65 4.76
C LEU A 8 -7.96 -30.85 5.22
N LEU A 9 -8.86 -31.47 5.96
CA LEU A 9 -10.05 -30.83 6.55
C LEU A 9 -9.67 -29.77 7.58
N LEU A 10 -8.70 -30.07 8.46
CA LEU A 10 -8.23 -29.13 9.49
C LEU A 10 -7.53 -27.88 8.89
N VAL A 11 -6.81 -28.05 7.78
CA VAL A 11 -6.18 -26.95 7.04
C VAL A 11 -7.26 -26.11 6.33
N GLY A 12 -8.29 -26.73 5.77
CA GLY A 12 -9.41 -26.04 5.14
C GLY A 12 -10.22 -25.20 6.13
N GLU A 13 -10.53 -25.74 7.32
CA GLU A 13 -11.25 -24.99 8.37
C GLU A 13 -10.46 -23.79 8.89
N LYS A 14 -9.14 -23.94 9.14
CA LYS A 14 -8.28 -22.82 9.56
C LYS A 14 -8.17 -21.74 8.48
N ARG A 15 -8.12 -22.14 7.21
CA ARG A 15 -8.12 -21.22 6.08
C ARG A 15 -9.40 -20.41 6.02
N ASN A 16 -10.56 -21.06 6.15
CA ASN A 16 -11.87 -20.39 6.16
C ASN A 16 -12.04 -19.42 7.34
N VAL A 17 -11.49 -19.75 8.52
CA VAL A 17 -11.50 -18.85 9.69
C VAL A 17 -10.62 -17.64 9.46
N ILE A 18 -9.44 -17.83 8.87
CA ILE A 18 -8.51 -16.72 8.54
C ILE A 18 -9.13 -15.81 7.47
N GLU A 19 -9.72 -16.38 6.42
CA GLU A 19 -10.41 -15.61 5.38
C GLU A 19 -11.62 -14.84 5.95
N GLY A 20 -12.37 -15.46 6.87
CA GLY A 20 -13.48 -14.80 7.58
C GLY A 20 -13.01 -13.64 8.47
N LEU A 21 -11.92 -13.81 9.21
CA LEU A 21 -11.34 -12.75 10.03
C LEU A 21 -10.76 -11.62 9.16
N LEU A 22 -10.11 -11.95 8.05
CA LEU A 22 -9.58 -10.99 7.10
C LEU A 22 -10.70 -10.16 6.46
N SER A 23 -11.82 -10.80 6.10
CA SER A 23 -13.03 -10.14 5.60
C SER A 23 -13.65 -9.18 6.62
N LEU A 24 -13.70 -9.57 7.90
CA LEU A 24 -14.20 -8.70 8.98
C LEU A 24 -13.30 -7.49 9.23
N VAL A 25 -11.99 -7.69 9.22
CA VAL A 25 -11.00 -6.59 9.34
C VAL A 25 -11.10 -5.64 8.16
N ASN A 26 -11.19 -6.17 6.94
CA ASN A 26 -11.37 -5.38 5.74
C ASN A 26 -12.67 -4.57 5.80
N LYS A 27 -13.78 -5.19 6.21
CA LYS A 27 -15.07 -4.52 6.36
C LYS A 27 -15.03 -3.40 7.41
N ALA A 28 -14.34 -3.59 8.53
CA ALA A 28 -14.15 -2.54 9.53
C ALA A 28 -13.29 -1.37 9.03
N MET A 29 -12.26 -1.66 8.23
CA MET A 29 -11.38 -0.64 7.65
C MET A 29 -12.06 0.13 6.51
N THR A 30 -12.92 -0.53 5.72
CA THR A 30 -13.69 0.09 4.62
C THR A 30 -14.89 0.89 5.09
N ALA A 31 -15.37 0.66 6.32
CA ALA A 31 -16.52 1.36 6.89
C ALA A 31 -16.36 2.90 6.98
N ASN A 32 -15.12 3.39 6.96
CA ASN A 32 -14.81 4.82 6.95
C ASN A 32 -14.71 5.44 5.55
N LEU A 33 -14.78 4.62 4.47
CA LEU A 33 -14.83 5.11 3.10
C LEU A 33 -16.28 5.49 2.73
N PRO A 34 -16.49 6.54 1.93
CA PRO A 34 -17.79 6.83 1.35
C PRO A 34 -18.38 5.60 0.65
N ARG A 35 -19.70 5.40 0.75
CA ARG A 35 -20.39 4.20 0.24
C ARG A 35 -20.09 3.88 -1.23
N GLU A 36 -19.92 4.93 -2.04
CA GLU A 36 -19.59 4.83 -3.46
C GLU A 36 -18.24 4.16 -3.74
N TYR A 37 -17.32 4.13 -2.75
CA TYR A 37 -15.99 3.51 -2.87
C TYR A 37 -15.85 2.20 -2.10
N GLN A 38 -16.82 1.86 -1.24
CA GLN A 38 -16.78 0.60 -0.47
C GLN A 38 -16.81 -0.63 -1.38
N GLY A 39 -17.61 -0.59 -2.45
CA GLY A 39 -17.69 -1.67 -3.42
C GLY A 39 -16.43 -1.89 -4.27
N LEU A 40 -15.57 -0.88 -4.36
CA LEU A 40 -14.30 -0.99 -5.08
C LEU A 40 -13.25 -1.82 -4.34
N LEU A 41 -13.38 -1.93 -3.01
CA LEU A 41 -12.51 -2.73 -2.16
C LEU A 41 -13.03 -4.17 -1.98
N GLU A 42 -14.30 -4.42 -2.32
CA GLU A 42 -14.94 -5.73 -2.24
C GLU A 42 -14.89 -6.50 -3.57
N GLY A 43 -14.48 -5.86 -4.68
CA GLY A 43 -14.36 -6.47 -6.00
C GLY A 43 -12.94 -6.93 -6.34
N ASP A 44 -12.81 -7.89 -7.24
CA ASP A 44 -11.56 -8.57 -7.67
C ASP A 44 -10.45 -7.65 -8.22
N THR A 45 -10.62 -6.32 -8.19
CA THR A 45 -9.74 -5.37 -8.88
C THR A 45 -8.99 -4.40 -7.97
N VAL A 46 -9.30 -4.33 -6.66
CA VAL A 46 -8.57 -3.44 -5.72
C VAL A 46 -7.92 -4.28 -4.64
N SER A 47 -6.63 -4.07 -4.44
CA SER A 47 -5.81 -4.82 -3.49
C SER A 47 -6.44 -4.86 -2.10
N THR A 48 -6.81 -6.07 -1.65
CA THR A 48 -7.25 -6.35 -0.28
C THR A 48 -6.07 -6.49 0.69
N ASP A 49 -4.84 -6.21 0.23
CA ASP A 49 -3.64 -6.26 1.06
C ASP A 49 -3.76 -5.26 2.23
N PRO A 50 -3.73 -5.73 3.48
CA PRO A 50 -3.84 -4.87 4.66
C PRO A 50 -2.78 -3.76 4.69
N LEU A 51 -1.59 -3.99 4.15
CA LEU A 51 -0.53 -2.98 4.08
C LEU A 51 -0.90 -1.86 3.11
N ILE A 52 -1.47 -2.18 1.94
CA ILE A 52 -1.95 -1.18 0.99
C ILE A 52 -3.07 -0.34 1.60
N GLN A 53 -3.98 -0.94 2.35
CA GLN A 53 -5.04 -0.20 3.05
C GLN A 53 -4.46 0.77 4.09
N LYS A 54 -3.46 0.36 4.86
CA LYS A 54 -2.75 1.25 5.80
C LYS A 54 -2.04 2.39 5.08
N ILE A 55 -1.45 2.13 3.91
CA ILE A 55 -0.84 3.18 3.07
C ILE A 55 -1.92 4.19 2.65
N ILE A 56 -3.08 3.74 2.12
CA ILE A 56 -4.20 4.62 1.75
C ILE A 56 -4.64 5.48 2.92
N MET A 57 -4.81 4.89 4.10
CA MET A 57 -5.20 5.63 5.31
C MET A 57 -4.14 6.64 5.75
N ALA A 58 -2.86 6.31 5.59
CA ALA A 58 -1.76 7.21 5.90
C ALA A 58 -1.69 8.42 4.93
N GLU A 59 -1.94 8.18 3.63
CA GLU A 59 -1.80 9.15 2.54
C GLU A 59 -2.98 10.13 2.46
N SER A 60 -4.21 9.63 2.45
CA SER A 60 -5.41 10.42 2.17
C SER A 60 -6.51 10.32 3.22
N SER A 61 -6.36 9.45 4.22
CA SER A 61 -7.45 9.03 5.12
C SER A 61 -8.65 8.44 4.37
N GLY A 62 -8.41 7.86 3.19
CA GLY A 62 -9.43 7.26 2.34
C GLY A 62 -10.18 8.25 1.43
N ASP A 63 -9.74 9.51 1.31
CA ASP A 63 -10.36 10.49 0.41
C ASP A 63 -9.81 10.35 -1.02
N PRO A 64 -10.64 9.90 -2.00
CA PRO A 64 -10.19 9.74 -3.38
C PRO A 64 -9.97 11.09 -4.10
N LYS A 65 -10.49 12.18 -3.57
CA LYS A 65 -10.32 13.53 -4.12
C LYS A 65 -9.26 14.35 -3.37
N ALA A 66 -8.53 13.72 -2.46
CA ALA A 66 -7.48 14.38 -1.70
C ALA A 66 -6.42 15.02 -2.61
N VAL A 67 -6.06 16.26 -2.30
CA VAL A 67 -4.96 16.98 -2.96
C VAL A 67 -4.07 17.58 -1.87
N ASN A 68 -2.82 17.20 -1.88
CA ASN A 68 -1.82 17.82 -1.03
C ASN A 68 -1.43 19.19 -1.62
N LYS A 69 -1.83 20.26 -0.97
CA LYS A 69 -1.62 21.65 -1.45
C LYS A 69 -0.13 22.02 -1.58
N ARG A 70 0.76 21.37 -0.82
CA ARG A 70 2.21 21.65 -0.83
C ARG A 70 2.92 20.91 -1.96
N THR A 71 2.55 19.66 -2.20
CA THR A 71 3.28 18.78 -3.13
C THR A 71 2.54 18.56 -4.44
N GLY A 72 1.22 18.78 -4.48
CA GLY A 72 0.36 18.46 -5.61
C GLY A 72 0.01 16.97 -5.72
N ALA A 73 0.36 16.14 -4.73
CA ALA A 73 0.00 14.72 -4.72
C ALA A 73 -1.52 14.54 -4.66
N LYS A 74 -2.06 13.51 -5.36
CA LYS A 74 -3.49 13.36 -5.64
C LYS A 74 -4.01 11.95 -5.35
N GLY A 75 -5.28 11.88 -4.97
CA GLY A 75 -6.07 10.66 -4.83
C GLY A 75 -5.74 9.84 -3.59
N LEU A 76 -6.27 8.62 -3.55
CA LEU A 76 -6.21 7.72 -2.41
C LEU A 76 -4.78 7.44 -1.93
N MET A 77 -3.85 7.22 -2.84
CA MET A 77 -2.46 6.88 -2.57
C MET A 77 -1.49 8.04 -2.84
N GLN A 78 -2.02 9.27 -2.95
CA GLN A 78 -1.26 10.53 -3.04
C GLN A 78 -0.14 10.50 -4.10
N ILE A 79 -0.51 10.20 -5.34
CA ILE A 79 0.42 10.09 -6.45
C ILE A 79 0.81 11.47 -6.99
N MET A 80 2.12 11.72 -7.10
CA MET A 80 2.68 12.93 -7.69
C MET A 80 2.55 12.91 -9.21
N ASP A 81 2.25 14.06 -9.87
CA ASP A 81 2.08 14.16 -11.32
C ASP A 81 3.30 13.64 -12.12
N ASN A 82 4.51 13.90 -11.63
CA ASN A 82 5.71 13.39 -12.29
C ASN A 82 5.83 11.87 -12.18
N THR A 83 5.45 11.30 -11.03
CA THR A 83 5.43 9.85 -10.81
C THR A 83 4.32 9.20 -11.64
N ALA A 84 3.14 9.81 -11.71
CA ALA A 84 2.04 9.34 -12.55
C ALA A 84 2.45 9.20 -14.03
N LYS A 85 3.13 10.22 -14.55
CA LYS A 85 3.54 10.29 -15.97
C LYS A 85 4.74 9.42 -16.32
N LYS A 86 5.70 9.29 -15.40
CA LYS A 86 6.98 8.60 -15.59
C LYS A 86 7.37 7.81 -14.34
N PRO A 87 6.62 6.77 -14.00
CA PRO A 87 6.86 6.01 -12.77
C PRO A 87 8.19 5.24 -12.78
N GLY A 88 8.62 4.79 -13.95
CA GLY A 88 9.73 3.84 -14.05
C GLY A 88 9.36 2.45 -13.52
N PHE A 89 10.36 1.62 -13.28
CA PHE A 89 10.25 0.31 -12.61
C PHE A 89 9.23 -0.66 -13.22
N GLY A 90 8.88 -0.51 -14.51
CA GLY A 90 7.90 -1.36 -15.19
C GLY A 90 6.44 -1.07 -14.81
N VAL A 91 6.17 0.02 -14.14
CA VAL A 91 4.81 0.46 -13.78
C VAL A 91 4.23 1.28 -14.94
N ASP A 92 2.97 1.00 -15.29
CA ASP A 92 2.25 1.74 -16.32
C ASP A 92 1.84 3.13 -15.81
N PRO A 93 1.88 4.17 -16.65
CA PRO A 93 1.44 5.52 -16.28
C PRO A 93 0.01 5.55 -15.74
N LEU A 94 -0.26 6.54 -14.88
CA LEU A 94 -1.57 6.84 -14.34
C LEU A 94 -2.18 8.00 -15.13
N GLU A 95 -3.34 7.79 -15.74
CA GLU A 95 -4.00 8.83 -16.54
C GLU A 95 -4.88 9.74 -15.69
N ASP A 96 -5.77 9.17 -14.88
CA ASP A 96 -6.63 9.92 -13.95
C ASP A 96 -6.29 9.60 -12.48
N PRO A 97 -5.57 10.51 -11.78
CA PRO A 97 -5.24 10.31 -10.37
C PRO A 97 -6.43 10.41 -9.42
N PHE A 98 -7.61 10.85 -9.88
CA PHE A 98 -8.83 10.90 -9.09
C PHE A 98 -9.78 9.73 -9.34
N ASP A 99 -9.49 8.88 -10.34
CA ASP A 99 -10.15 7.58 -10.44
C ASP A 99 -9.61 6.67 -9.30
N PRO A 100 -10.48 6.23 -8.37
CA PRO A 100 -10.02 5.49 -7.20
C PRO A 100 -9.43 4.12 -7.55
N VAL A 101 -9.96 3.45 -8.58
CA VAL A 101 -9.47 2.14 -9.02
C VAL A 101 -8.08 2.28 -9.63
N GLU A 102 -7.92 3.23 -10.57
CA GLU A 102 -6.66 3.49 -11.24
C GLU A 102 -5.59 3.98 -10.26
N ASN A 103 -5.96 4.85 -9.31
CA ASN A 103 -5.04 5.37 -8.31
C ASN A 103 -4.50 4.26 -7.39
N VAL A 104 -5.38 3.37 -6.90
CA VAL A 104 -4.97 2.24 -6.04
C VAL A 104 -4.20 1.19 -6.84
N ARG A 105 -4.62 0.86 -8.07
CA ARG A 105 -3.85 -0.01 -8.96
C ARG A 105 -2.42 0.50 -9.14
N PHE A 106 -2.28 1.76 -9.53
CA PHE A 106 -0.98 2.41 -9.75
C PHE A 106 -0.13 2.43 -8.48
N GLY A 107 -0.71 2.93 -7.36
CA GLY A 107 0.01 3.03 -6.10
C GLY A 107 0.49 1.68 -5.58
N THR A 108 -0.34 0.63 -5.73
CA THR A 108 0.02 -0.75 -5.38
C THR A 108 1.16 -1.27 -6.24
N GLN A 109 1.09 -1.10 -7.57
CA GLN A 109 2.16 -1.51 -8.47
C GLN A 109 3.48 -0.77 -8.16
N TYR A 110 3.40 0.54 -7.91
CA TYR A 110 4.57 1.33 -7.56
C TYR A 110 5.18 0.92 -6.22
N PHE A 111 4.36 0.64 -5.21
CA PHE A 111 4.83 0.14 -3.91
C PHE A 111 5.46 -1.25 -4.03
N ASN A 112 4.84 -2.17 -4.78
CA ASN A 112 5.40 -3.50 -5.04
C ASN A 112 6.75 -3.41 -5.77
N ALA A 113 6.88 -2.52 -6.74
CA ALA A 113 8.17 -2.25 -7.39
C ALA A 113 9.24 -1.72 -6.41
N MET A 114 8.84 -1.00 -5.36
CA MET A 114 9.77 -0.62 -4.28
C MET A 114 10.12 -1.82 -3.39
N LEU A 115 9.18 -2.71 -3.08
CA LEU A 115 9.49 -3.96 -2.37
C LEU A 115 10.50 -4.81 -3.14
N ASP A 116 10.26 -5.01 -4.43
CA ASP A 116 11.18 -5.78 -5.29
C ASP A 116 12.57 -5.14 -5.35
N ARG A 117 12.63 -3.80 -5.49
CA ARG A 117 13.89 -3.07 -5.52
C ARG A 117 14.73 -3.21 -4.26
N TYR A 118 14.08 -3.36 -3.11
CA TYR A 118 14.74 -3.40 -1.80
C TYR A 118 14.67 -4.76 -1.12
N ASP A 119 14.62 -5.86 -1.90
CA ASP A 119 14.67 -7.24 -1.41
C ASP A 119 13.59 -7.55 -0.37
N ASN A 120 12.37 -7.03 -0.57
CA ASN A 120 11.23 -7.11 0.35
C ASN A 120 11.46 -6.46 1.73
N ASP A 121 12.42 -5.54 1.84
CA ASP A 121 12.57 -4.70 3.02
C ASP A 121 11.48 -3.65 3.06
N THR A 122 10.40 -3.93 3.81
CA THR A 122 9.22 -3.07 3.93
C THR A 122 9.56 -1.65 4.42
N VAL A 123 10.53 -1.49 5.31
CA VAL A 123 10.97 -0.18 5.81
C VAL A 123 11.57 0.64 4.67
N SER A 124 12.47 0.05 3.88
CA SER A 124 13.06 0.71 2.71
C SER A 124 12.02 1.01 1.63
N ALA A 125 11.05 0.10 1.39
CA ALA A 125 10.00 0.29 0.42
C ALA A 125 9.05 1.45 0.81
N LEU A 126 8.61 1.52 2.07
CA LEU A 126 7.80 2.62 2.60
C LEU A 126 8.58 3.95 2.57
N ALA A 127 9.86 3.93 2.94
CA ALA A 127 10.72 5.10 2.83
C ALA A 127 10.83 5.57 1.37
N ALA A 128 10.95 4.65 0.41
CA ALA A 128 11.05 4.99 -1.01
C ALA A 128 9.74 5.54 -1.57
N TYR A 129 8.63 4.99 -1.15
CA TYR A 129 7.31 5.49 -1.52
C TYR A 129 7.12 6.94 -1.07
N ASN A 130 7.44 7.24 0.19
CA ASN A 130 7.24 8.56 0.80
C ASN A 130 8.33 9.59 0.42
N TRP A 131 9.61 9.18 0.40
CA TRP A 131 10.75 10.08 0.25
C TRP A 131 11.46 9.98 -1.11
N GLY A 132 11.12 8.97 -1.88
CA GLY A 132 11.66 8.69 -3.19
C GLY A 132 12.86 7.73 -3.18
N PRO A 133 12.92 6.82 -4.18
CA PRO A 133 13.91 5.73 -4.22
C PRO A 133 15.36 6.23 -4.30
N GLY A 134 15.62 7.31 -5.02
CA GLY A 134 16.97 7.87 -5.13
C GLY A 134 17.55 8.37 -3.79
N ASN A 135 16.70 8.83 -2.87
CA ASN A 135 17.10 9.22 -1.53
C ASN A 135 17.37 7.98 -0.65
N VAL A 136 16.51 6.96 -0.78
CA VAL A 136 16.67 5.70 -0.05
C VAL A 136 17.93 4.98 -0.48
N ASP A 137 18.29 4.97 -1.76
CA ASP A 137 19.56 4.41 -2.24
C ASP A 137 20.78 5.04 -1.54
N LYS A 138 20.73 6.37 -1.39
CA LYS A 138 21.81 7.10 -0.69
C LYS A 138 21.83 6.79 0.81
N TRP A 139 20.67 6.67 1.43
CA TRP A 139 20.53 6.32 2.83
C TRP A 139 21.00 4.88 3.09
N ARG A 140 20.63 3.92 2.24
CA ARG A 140 21.07 2.51 2.34
C ARG A 140 22.59 2.39 2.23
N LYS A 141 23.23 3.12 1.30
CA LYS A 141 24.69 3.17 1.18
C LYS A 141 25.40 3.71 2.42
N LYS A 142 24.69 4.44 3.29
CA LYS A 142 25.19 4.98 4.56
C LYS A 142 24.84 4.11 5.78
N GLY A 143 24.42 2.86 5.58
CA GLY A 143 24.18 1.87 6.64
C GLY A 143 22.75 1.80 7.14
N SER A 144 21.75 2.31 6.43
CA SER A 144 20.30 2.10 6.68
C SER A 144 19.83 2.47 8.11
N ASN A 145 20.45 3.47 8.74
CA ASN A 145 20.06 3.86 10.10
C ASN A 145 18.71 4.61 10.07
N PHE A 146 17.65 4.01 10.64
CA PHE A 146 16.31 4.55 10.69
C PHE A 146 16.24 5.99 11.23
N ASN A 147 17.03 6.29 12.30
CA ASN A 147 17.08 7.62 12.90
C ASN A 147 17.69 8.70 11.99
N LYS A 148 18.28 8.32 10.85
CA LYS A 148 18.82 9.24 9.84
C LYS A 148 17.83 9.50 8.69
N LEU A 149 16.68 8.83 8.66
CA LEU A 149 15.59 9.19 7.77
C LEU A 149 15.02 10.57 8.16
N PRO A 150 14.42 11.32 7.21
CA PRO A 150 13.65 12.52 7.55
C PRO A 150 12.56 12.22 8.58
N LYS A 151 12.28 13.14 9.49
CA LYS A 151 11.30 12.92 10.54
C LYS A 151 9.89 12.61 10.00
N GLU A 152 9.52 13.25 8.88
CA GLU A 152 8.28 12.97 8.16
C GLU A 152 8.21 11.50 7.72
N THR A 153 9.30 10.98 7.13
CA THR A 153 9.38 9.58 6.68
C THR A 153 9.37 8.59 7.86
N GLN A 154 10.07 8.90 8.96
CA GLN A 154 10.01 8.08 10.17
C GLN A 154 8.58 7.99 10.71
N ASN A 155 7.87 9.11 10.80
CA ASN A 155 6.49 9.16 11.29
C ASN A 155 5.54 8.39 10.35
N TYR A 156 5.72 8.52 9.03
CA TYR A 156 4.98 7.79 8.02
C TYR A 156 5.12 6.27 8.20
N ILE A 157 6.35 5.78 8.29
CA ILE A 157 6.62 4.36 8.48
C ILE A 157 6.03 3.85 9.79
N ASN A 158 6.24 4.60 10.88
CA ASN A 158 5.71 4.21 12.19
C ASN A 158 4.18 4.16 12.20
N LYS A 159 3.50 5.11 11.56
CA LYS A 159 2.04 5.11 11.42
C LYS A 159 1.52 3.87 10.71
N ILE A 160 2.23 3.39 9.67
CA ILE A 160 1.80 2.24 8.88
C ILE A 160 2.10 0.91 9.57
N LEU A 161 3.25 0.78 10.23
CA LEU A 161 3.70 -0.49 10.79
C LEU A 161 3.24 -0.74 12.23
N ASN A 162 2.93 0.32 13.02
CA ASN A 162 2.61 0.20 14.44
C ASN A 162 1.11 0.43 14.77
N ASP A 163 0.31 0.91 13.81
CA ASP A 163 -1.16 0.97 13.89
C ASP A 163 -1.78 -0.30 13.29
#